data_820b5a9b989c163aab70bb32b8a2c7e5
#
_entry.id   820b5a9b989c163aab70bb32b8a2c7e5
#
_cell.length_a   1.000
_cell.length_b   1.000
_cell.length_c   1.000
_cell.angle_alpha   90.00
_cell.angle_beta   90.00
_cell.angle_gamma   90.00
#
_symmetry.space_group_name_H-M   'P 1'
#
loop_
_entity.id
_entity.type
_entity.pdbx_description
1 polymer ?
#
loop_
_entity_poly.entity_id
_entity_poly.type
_entity_poly.pdbx_seq_one_letter_code
_entity_poly.pdbx_strand_id
1 'polypeptide(L)'
;MQLATKDIIVFLFYFVIVAMYGYWIYQKKKNTHNDSKDFFLAEGSLTWWAIGASLIASNISAEQFIGMSGSGFALGIGIASYEWMAAATLIIVAVFFMPLYLKNKIYTMPQFLRQRYDGRVATIMAVIWLLLYVLVNLTSIIYLGALSLQHMLGAPFFWCALGLVIFAIFITLGGMRVIGYTDVVQVFFLILGGLATTYLALQLVSDKVGTGAGVVEGLTLLKQKAPEHFHMIFQKGKYLVHDGQGGMSDPWKQLPGLAVLIGGMWIANLSYWGCNQYITQRALGASLPTARKGLLFAAFLKLLMPVIVVLPGIACYVLYSNGAHESITSGIMDNGVVKPDNSYSILLNLLPAGLKGLAFAALTAAIVASLAGKSNSISTIFSLDIYKRFMNKEADDKTLVRTGRWVVIAGFAIALAIAPGLKSFGQGFNYIQEFSGFITPGILAMFLMGFFWKRSNSNGAMASTIISIPLSALLKYTIPELPFMNRMSFVFLACVALIILFGLLDPKTKDNPKALAVERSMFKVSTGFAAGILLVMGIIAALYIVYW
;
A
#
# COMPACT_ATOMS: atom_id res chain seq x y z
N MET A 1 18.45 11.62 19.95
CA MET A 1 17.67 12.73 20.56
C MET A 1 16.42 12.12 21.19
N GLN A 2 16.11 12.45 22.41
CA GLN A 2 14.92 11.91 23.10
C GLN A 2 13.71 12.81 22.84
N LEU A 3 12.53 12.20 22.76
CA LEU A 3 11.25 12.92 22.72
C LEU A 3 11.09 13.75 23.98
N ALA A 4 10.66 15.01 23.85
CA ALA A 4 10.31 15.82 25.01
C ALA A 4 9.07 15.25 25.71
N THR A 5 8.89 15.54 27.00
CA THR A 5 7.73 15.07 27.77
C THR A 5 6.39 15.45 27.08
N LYS A 6 6.32 16.62 26.46
CA LYS A 6 5.14 17.06 25.69
C LYS A 6 4.84 16.13 24.50
N ASP A 7 5.86 15.67 23.79
CA ASP A 7 5.71 14.75 22.64
C ASP A 7 5.20 13.39 23.09
N ILE A 8 5.75 12.88 24.21
CA ILE A 8 5.30 11.62 24.81
C ILE A 8 3.83 11.70 25.24
N ILE A 9 3.42 12.83 25.85
CA ILE A 9 2.02 13.04 26.26
C ILE A 9 1.10 13.04 25.03
N VAL A 10 1.43 13.78 23.97
CA VAL A 10 0.64 13.83 22.74
C VAL A 10 0.55 12.45 22.09
N PHE A 11 1.66 11.73 22.04
CA PHE A 11 1.72 10.38 21.50
C PHE A 11 0.86 9.39 22.30
N LEU A 12 0.99 9.36 23.62
CA LEU A 12 0.18 8.49 24.49
C LEU A 12 -1.30 8.84 24.43
N PHE A 13 -1.63 10.13 24.38
CA PHE A 13 -3.02 10.61 24.24
C PHE A 13 -3.67 10.08 22.94
N TYR A 14 -2.93 10.09 21.83
CA TYR A 14 -3.40 9.46 20.59
C TYR A 14 -3.73 7.97 20.79
N PHE A 15 -2.83 7.19 21.40
CA PHE A 15 -3.06 5.76 21.65
C PHE A 15 -4.29 5.51 22.53
N VAL A 16 -4.45 6.31 23.58
CA VAL A 16 -5.63 6.24 24.47
C VAL A 16 -6.92 6.51 23.68
N ILE A 17 -6.93 7.56 22.85
CA ILE A 17 -8.11 7.88 22.00
C ILE A 17 -8.46 6.70 21.10
N VAL A 18 -7.48 6.17 20.35
CA VAL A 18 -7.72 5.07 19.40
C VAL A 18 -8.15 3.80 20.13
N ALA A 19 -7.52 3.46 21.25
CA ALA A 19 -7.87 2.29 22.05
C ALA A 19 -9.28 2.42 22.66
N MET A 20 -9.60 3.57 23.25
CA MET A 20 -10.95 3.84 23.82
C MET A 20 -12.03 3.83 22.74
N TYR A 21 -11.77 4.45 21.59
CA TYR A 21 -12.70 4.47 20.47
C TYR A 21 -12.92 3.06 19.90
N GLY A 22 -11.84 2.30 19.69
CA GLY A 22 -11.93 0.90 19.27
C GLY A 22 -12.70 0.02 20.26
N TYR A 23 -12.42 0.19 21.56
CA TYR A 23 -13.13 -0.51 22.62
C TYR A 23 -14.63 -0.14 22.68
N TRP A 24 -14.96 1.16 22.53
CA TRP A 24 -16.33 1.63 22.47
C TRP A 24 -17.09 1.05 21.27
N ILE A 25 -16.49 1.02 20.09
CA ILE A 25 -17.07 0.38 18.90
C ILE A 25 -17.30 -1.10 19.13
N TYR A 26 -16.33 -1.79 19.75
CA TYR A 26 -16.44 -3.21 20.10
C TYR A 26 -17.60 -3.46 21.06
N GLN A 27 -17.72 -2.68 22.15
CA GLN A 27 -18.76 -2.82 23.17
C GLN A 27 -20.16 -2.51 22.64
N LYS A 28 -20.32 -1.44 21.85
CA LYS A 28 -21.63 -1.01 21.31
C LYS A 28 -22.35 -2.13 20.54
N LYS A 29 -21.63 -3.19 20.14
CA LYS A 29 -22.17 -4.27 19.30
C LYS A 29 -21.90 -5.68 19.78
N LYS A 30 -21.43 -5.85 20.99
CA LYS A 30 -21.29 -7.16 21.62
C LYS A 30 -22.60 -7.97 21.63
N ASN A 31 -23.74 -7.29 21.51
CA ASN A 31 -25.08 -7.89 21.56
C ASN A 31 -25.71 -8.18 20.18
N THR A 32 -25.09 -7.84 19.09
CA THR A 32 -25.58 -8.14 17.74
C THR A 32 -24.60 -9.10 17.05
N HIS A 33 -24.94 -10.38 17.06
CA HIS A 33 -24.33 -11.52 16.35
C HIS A 33 -22.80 -11.56 16.25
N ASN A 34 -22.20 -12.53 16.96
CA ASN A 34 -20.83 -13.01 16.71
C ASN A 34 -20.78 -13.81 15.38
N ASP A 35 -21.20 -13.21 14.27
CA ASP A 35 -21.15 -13.83 12.96
C ASP A 35 -19.77 -13.63 12.33
N SER A 36 -19.27 -14.68 11.69
CA SER A 36 -18.00 -14.65 10.96
C SER A 36 -17.96 -13.56 9.87
N LYS A 37 -19.10 -13.26 9.24
CA LYS A 37 -19.21 -12.20 8.23
C LYS A 37 -18.97 -10.81 8.81
N ASP A 38 -19.51 -10.49 10.00
CA ASP A 38 -19.27 -9.21 10.66
C ASP A 38 -17.79 -9.09 11.07
N PHE A 39 -17.19 -10.15 11.59
CA PHE A 39 -15.78 -10.16 11.96
C PHE A 39 -14.85 -9.95 10.76
N PHE A 40 -15.10 -10.63 9.64
CA PHE A 40 -14.22 -10.58 8.48
C PHE A 40 -14.54 -9.43 7.50
N LEU A 41 -15.79 -8.97 7.37
CA LEU A 41 -16.25 -8.06 6.33
C LEU A 41 -16.96 -6.80 6.85
N ALA A 42 -17.17 -6.66 8.16
CA ALA A 42 -17.96 -5.59 8.78
C ALA A 42 -19.43 -5.48 8.28
N GLU A 43 -19.95 -6.50 7.61
CA GLU A 43 -21.34 -6.75 7.17
C GLU A 43 -22.14 -5.50 6.73
N GLY A 44 -21.59 -4.72 5.77
CA GLY A 44 -22.25 -3.53 5.22
C GLY A 44 -22.35 -2.32 6.16
N SER A 45 -21.74 -2.38 7.34
CA SER A 45 -21.85 -1.34 8.35
C SER A 45 -20.95 -0.12 8.10
N LEU A 46 -20.00 -0.20 7.17
CA LEU A 46 -19.09 0.90 6.86
C LEU A 46 -19.76 1.92 5.93
N THR A 47 -19.68 3.17 6.31
CA THR A 47 -20.08 4.30 5.46
C THR A 47 -19.04 4.53 4.34
N TRP A 48 -19.41 5.27 3.28
CA TRP A 48 -18.51 5.54 2.17
C TRP A 48 -17.20 6.25 2.60
N TRP A 49 -17.29 7.19 3.53
CA TRP A 49 -16.11 7.89 4.04
C TRP A 49 -15.23 6.98 4.92
N ALA A 50 -15.85 6.06 5.69
CA ALA A 50 -15.10 5.07 6.46
C ALA A 50 -14.39 4.05 5.54
N ILE A 51 -15.04 3.62 4.46
CA ILE A 51 -14.42 2.77 3.43
C ILE A 51 -13.21 3.48 2.82
N GLY A 52 -13.38 4.72 2.36
CA GLY A 52 -12.30 5.47 1.73
C GLY A 52 -11.13 5.74 2.68
N ALA A 53 -11.42 6.18 3.91
CA ALA A 53 -10.40 6.35 4.94
C ALA A 53 -9.68 5.03 5.27
N SER A 54 -10.42 3.93 5.45
CA SER A 54 -9.84 2.62 5.75
C SER A 54 -8.98 2.07 4.61
N LEU A 55 -9.36 2.33 3.35
CA LEU A 55 -8.53 2.01 2.18
C LEU A 55 -7.18 2.74 2.25
N ILE A 56 -7.20 4.03 2.58
CA ILE A 56 -5.98 4.84 2.71
C ILE A 56 -5.16 4.42 3.93
N ALA A 57 -5.77 4.27 5.11
CA ALA A 57 -5.08 3.82 6.31
C ALA A 57 -4.33 2.50 6.11
N SER A 58 -4.94 1.57 5.38
CA SER A 58 -4.34 0.26 5.14
C SER A 58 -3.26 0.25 4.08
N ASN A 59 -3.31 1.19 3.16
CA ASN A 59 -2.28 1.35 2.15
C ASN A 59 -1.09 2.12 2.71
N ILE A 60 -1.33 3.23 3.42
CA ILE A 60 -0.27 4.07 3.95
C ILE A 60 0.31 3.43 5.21
N SER A 61 1.59 3.12 5.16
CA SER A 61 2.35 2.47 6.22
C SER A 61 3.73 3.11 6.36
N ALA A 62 4.62 2.49 7.10
CA ALA A 62 6.04 2.87 7.12
C ALA A 62 6.66 2.87 5.71
N GLU A 63 6.17 2.01 4.80
CA GLU A 63 6.64 1.94 3.41
C GLU A 63 6.45 3.28 2.69
N GLN A 64 5.33 3.97 2.89
CA GLN A 64 5.08 5.28 2.29
C GLN A 64 5.79 6.40 3.03
N PHE A 65 5.68 6.47 4.36
CA PHE A 65 6.29 7.56 5.11
C PHE A 65 7.83 7.53 5.06
N ILE A 66 8.41 6.37 5.21
CA ILE A 66 9.86 6.22 5.24
C ILE A 66 10.41 5.94 3.84
N GLY A 67 9.93 4.88 3.19
CA GLY A 67 10.46 4.43 1.92
C GLY A 67 10.14 5.39 0.76
N MET A 68 8.91 5.92 0.68
CA MET A 68 8.54 6.85 -0.39
C MET A 68 9.11 8.26 -0.14
N SER A 69 9.30 8.68 1.11
CA SER A 69 10.03 9.91 1.42
C SER A 69 11.52 9.76 1.07
N GLY A 70 12.12 8.61 1.37
CA GLY A 70 13.48 8.28 0.93
C GLY A 70 13.60 8.28 -0.60
N SER A 71 12.60 7.74 -1.29
CA SER A 71 12.54 7.84 -2.76
C SER A 71 12.30 9.27 -3.24
N GLY A 72 11.57 10.11 -2.49
CA GLY A 72 11.44 11.54 -2.74
C GLY A 72 12.77 12.28 -2.62
N PHE A 73 13.60 11.91 -1.62
CA PHE A 73 14.97 12.39 -1.48
C PHE A 73 15.83 11.98 -2.68
N ALA A 74 15.74 10.73 -3.15
CA ALA A 74 16.58 10.22 -4.25
C ALA A 74 16.04 10.57 -5.63
N LEU A 75 14.72 10.39 -5.88
CA LEU A 75 14.09 10.45 -7.20
C LEU A 75 13.22 11.70 -7.41
N GLY A 76 12.99 12.46 -6.35
CA GLY A 76 12.09 13.60 -6.42
C GLY A 76 10.63 13.23 -6.66
N ILE A 77 9.89 14.10 -7.36
CA ILE A 77 8.44 13.97 -7.57
C ILE A 77 8.06 12.80 -8.50
N GLY A 78 9.01 12.27 -9.26
CA GLY A 78 8.78 11.12 -10.13
C GLY A 78 8.16 9.91 -9.39
N ILE A 79 8.52 9.71 -8.10
CA ILE A 79 7.96 8.63 -7.27
C ILE A 79 6.46 8.83 -6.97
N ALA A 80 5.94 10.07 -7.06
CA ALA A 80 4.51 10.35 -6.89
C ALA A 80 3.63 9.65 -7.93
N SER A 81 4.21 9.18 -9.04
CA SER A 81 3.52 8.36 -10.04
C SER A 81 2.81 7.14 -9.43
N TYR A 82 3.38 6.53 -8.37
CA TYR A 82 2.73 5.43 -7.65
C TYR A 82 1.40 5.85 -7.04
N GLU A 83 1.35 7.02 -6.40
CA GLU A 83 0.17 7.52 -5.70
C GLU A 83 -0.88 8.10 -6.66
N TRP A 84 -0.45 8.88 -7.65
CA TRP A 84 -1.36 9.51 -8.61
C TRP A 84 -1.97 8.50 -9.58
N MET A 85 -1.20 7.52 -10.05
CA MET A 85 -1.77 6.42 -10.84
C MET A 85 -2.63 5.47 -10.00
N ALA A 86 -2.37 5.35 -8.68
CA ALA A 86 -3.29 4.66 -7.78
C ALA A 86 -4.65 5.34 -7.73
N ALA A 87 -4.72 6.68 -7.73
CA ALA A 87 -5.99 7.40 -7.78
C ALA A 87 -6.79 7.07 -9.06
N ALA A 88 -6.16 7.07 -10.23
CA ALA A 88 -6.77 6.65 -11.49
C ALA A 88 -7.22 5.18 -11.44
N THR A 89 -6.40 4.30 -10.87
CA THR A 89 -6.71 2.88 -10.72
C THR A 89 -7.91 2.63 -9.80
N LEU A 90 -8.03 3.35 -8.69
CA LEU A 90 -9.20 3.27 -7.80
C LEU A 90 -10.51 3.57 -8.53
N ILE A 91 -10.49 4.52 -9.47
CA ILE A 91 -11.63 4.82 -10.34
C ILE A 91 -11.95 3.63 -11.25
N ILE A 92 -10.94 3.03 -11.89
CA ILE A 92 -11.13 1.83 -12.73
C ILE A 92 -11.73 0.69 -11.90
N VAL A 93 -11.22 0.45 -10.70
CA VAL A 93 -11.73 -0.58 -9.79
C VAL A 93 -13.18 -0.29 -9.39
N ALA A 94 -13.51 0.95 -9.06
CA ALA A 94 -14.88 1.36 -8.70
C ALA A 94 -15.88 1.16 -9.83
N VAL A 95 -15.47 1.43 -11.08
CA VAL A 95 -16.35 1.34 -12.25
C VAL A 95 -16.47 -0.09 -12.76
N PHE A 96 -15.35 -0.82 -12.87
CA PHE A 96 -15.30 -2.09 -13.59
C PHE A 96 -15.22 -3.33 -12.69
N PHE A 97 -14.49 -3.29 -11.56
CA PHE A 97 -14.26 -4.48 -10.73
C PHE A 97 -15.34 -4.63 -9.65
N MET A 98 -15.69 -3.55 -8.94
CA MET A 98 -16.67 -3.60 -7.85
C MET A 98 -18.04 -4.13 -8.28
N PRO A 99 -18.61 -3.73 -9.44
CA PRO A 99 -19.88 -4.32 -9.88
C PRO A 99 -19.81 -5.83 -10.06
N LEU A 100 -18.69 -6.36 -10.59
CA LEU A 100 -18.49 -7.78 -10.82
C LEU A 100 -18.40 -8.55 -9.50
N TYR A 101 -17.64 -8.03 -8.55
CA TYR A 101 -17.52 -8.65 -7.23
C TYR A 101 -18.85 -8.68 -6.47
N LEU A 102 -19.54 -7.54 -6.39
CA LEU A 102 -20.77 -7.42 -5.60
C LEU A 102 -21.94 -8.17 -6.22
N LYS A 103 -22.10 -8.17 -7.58
CA LYS A 103 -23.13 -8.97 -8.27
C LYS A 103 -22.96 -10.47 -7.99
N ASN A 104 -21.71 -10.94 -7.94
CA ASN A 104 -21.40 -12.35 -7.70
C ASN A 104 -21.23 -12.70 -6.20
N LYS A 105 -21.53 -11.77 -5.29
CA LYS A 105 -21.44 -11.97 -3.82
C LYS A 105 -20.07 -12.51 -3.40
N ILE A 106 -19.00 -11.91 -3.95
CA ILE A 106 -17.63 -12.28 -3.63
C ILE A 106 -17.24 -11.63 -2.29
N TYR A 107 -16.78 -12.43 -1.35
CA TYR A 107 -16.30 -12.00 -0.04
C TYR A 107 -14.78 -12.12 0.10
N THR A 108 -14.17 -13.10 -0.60
CA THR A 108 -12.73 -13.25 -0.64
C THR A 108 -12.23 -13.39 -2.08
N MET A 109 -10.99 -12.96 -2.32
CA MET A 109 -10.38 -13.13 -3.64
C MET A 109 -10.21 -14.61 -4.01
N PRO A 110 -9.79 -15.52 -3.10
CA PRO A 110 -9.83 -16.96 -3.38
C PRO A 110 -11.24 -17.49 -3.72
N GLN A 111 -12.30 -16.94 -3.11
CA GLN A 111 -13.67 -17.31 -3.46
C GLN A 111 -14.00 -16.96 -4.91
N PHE A 112 -13.62 -15.75 -5.37
CA PHE A 112 -13.77 -15.36 -6.77
C PHE A 112 -13.07 -16.36 -7.70
N LEU A 113 -11.82 -16.70 -7.41
CA LEU A 113 -11.05 -17.64 -8.23
C LEU A 113 -11.69 -19.02 -8.26
N ARG A 114 -12.28 -19.48 -7.17
CA ARG A 114 -13.02 -20.74 -7.11
C ARG A 114 -14.26 -20.74 -7.96
N GLN A 115 -15.04 -19.67 -7.90
CA GLN A 115 -16.27 -19.53 -8.70
C GLN A 115 -15.95 -19.43 -10.19
N ARG A 116 -14.93 -18.66 -10.55
CA ARG A 116 -14.56 -18.39 -11.94
C ARG A 116 -13.75 -19.51 -12.59
N TYR A 117 -12.87 -20.12 -11.81
CA TYR A 117 -11.96 -21.18 -12.25
C TYR A 117 -12.27 -22.51 -11.54
N ASP A 118 -11.43 -22.86 -10.56
CA ASP A 118 -11.65 -24.04 -9.72
C ASP A 118 -10.99 -23.90 -8.34
N GLY A 119 -11.13 -24.99 -7.56
CA GLY A 119 -10.59 -25.02 -6.22
C GLY A 119 -9.06 -25.10 -6.16
N ARG A 120 -8.38 -25.57 -7.20
CA ARG A 120 -6.91 -25.67 -7.26
C ARG A 120 -6.31 -24.28 -7.39
N VAL A 121 -6.80 -23.49 -8.35
CA VAL A 121 -6.39 -22.09 -8.55
C VAL A 121 -6.60 -21.27 -7.27
N ALA A 122 -7.79 -21.39 -6.66
CA ALA A 122 -8.11 -20.67 -5.43
C ALA A 122 -7.19 -21.01 -4.27
N THR A 123 -6.86 -22.30 -4.09
CA THR A 123 -5.99 -22.76 -2.99
C THR A 123 -4.56 -22.31 -3.18
N ILE A 124 -4.00 -22.48 -4.39
CA ILE A 124 -2.63 -22.02 -4.70
C ILE A 124 -2.51 -20.53 -4.43
N MET A 125 -3.49 -19.75 -4.90
CA MET A 125 -3.49 -18.30 -4.67
C MET A 125 -3.67 -17.93 -3.20
N ALA A 126 -4.52 -18.63 -2.45
CA ALA A 126 -4.65 -18.41 -1.01
C ALA A 126 -3.31 -18.60 -0.29
N VAL A 127 -2.58 -19.68 -0.61
CA VAL A 127 -1.26 -19.95 -0.05
C VAL A 127 -0.25 -18.86 -0.46
N ILE A 128 -0.21 -18.48 -1.74
CA ILE A 128 0.70 -17.43 -2.23
C ILE A 128 0.41 -16.10 -1.50
N TRP A 129 -0.85 -15.68 -1.37
CA TRP A 129 -1.20 -14.46 -0.64
C TRP A 129 -0.83 -14.53 0.84
N LEU A 130 -1.06 -15.66 1.51
CA LEU A 130 -0.65 -15.83 2.91
C LEU A 130 0.86 -15.68 3.09
N LEU A 131 1.65 -16.32 2.22
CA LEU A 131 3.11 -16.20 2.23
C LEU A 131 3.54 -14.75 1.96
N LEU A 132 2.99 -14.09 0.94
CA LEU A 132 3.27 -12.69 0.63
C LEU A 132 2.95 -11.76 1.80
N TYR A 133 1.78 -11.93 2.40
CA TYR A 133 1.34 -11.05 3.49
C TYR A 133 2.19 -11.22 4.74
N VAL A 134 2.56 -12.46 5.09
CA VAL A 134 3.37 -12.72 6.29
C VAL A 134 4.84 -12.41 6.04
N LEU A 135 5.45 -13.04 5.01
CA LEU A 135 6.89 -13.01 4.81
C LEU A 135 7.41 -11.70 4.20
N VAL A 136 6.57 -11.02 3.41
CA VAL A 136 6.97 -9.76 2.77
C VAL A 136 6.30 -8.58 3.46
N ASN A 137 4.96 -8.51 3.46
CA ASN A 137 4.26 -7.29 3.85
C ASN A 137 4.29 -7.02 5.36
N LEU A 138 3.95 -7.98 6.23
CA LEU A 138 4.03 -7.75 7.68
C LEU A 138 5.47 -7.52 8.11
N THR A 139 6.39 -8.31 7.58
CA THR A 139 7.81 -8.25 7.90
C THR A 139 8.42 -6.90 7.55
N SER A 140 8.15 -6.38 6.33
CA SER A 140 8.67 -5.08 5.90
C SER A 140 8.10 -3.92 6.69
N ILE A 141 6.80 -3.94 7.00
CA ILE A 141 6.16 -2.88 7.78
C ILE A 141 6.66 -2.87 9.22
N ILE A 142 6.82 -4.05 9.83
CA ILE A 142 7.41 -4.16 11.18
C ILE A 142 8.84 -3.63 11.16
N TYR A 143 9.65 -4.03 10.17
CA TYR A 143 11.04 -3.59 10.05
C TYR A 143 11.16 -2.06 9.91
N LEU A 144 10.52 -1.48 8.89
CA LEU A 144 10.59 -0.03 8.64
C LEU A 144 9.95 0.77 9.79
N GLY A 145 8.85 0.27 10.34
CA GLY A 145 8.19 0.88 11.48
C GLY A 145 9.08 0.86 12.73
N ALA A 146 9.66 -0.28 13.06
CA ALA A 146 10.55 -0.41 14.23
C ALA A 146 11.84 0.40 14.07
N LEU A 147 12.40 0.47 12.86
CA LEU A 147 13.56 1.30 12.55
C LEU A 147 13.27 2.78 12.82
N SER A 148 12.11 3.27 12.36
CA SER A 148 11.69 4.65 12.63
C SER A 148 11.50 4.94 14.12
N LEU A 149 10.83 4.02 14.84
CA LEU A 149 10.65 4.14 16.29
C LEU A 149 11.99 4.11 17.02
N GLN A 150 12.92 3.26 16.61
CA GLN A 150 14.27 3.21 17.16
C GLN A 150 14.99 4.56 17.02
N HIS A 151 14.94 5.17 15.83
CA HIS A 151 15.57 6.47 15.58
C HIS A 151 14.94 7.60 16.41
N MET A 152 13.63 7.53 16.66
CA MET A 152 12.91 8.59 17.38
C MET A 152 12.91 8.42 18.90
N LEU A 153 12.77 7.18 19.39
CA LEU A 153 12.70 6.87 20.82
C LEU A 153 14.07 6.60 21.44
N GLY A 154 15.08 6.28 20.62
CA GLY A 154 16.36 5.78 21.11
C GLY A 154 16.28 4.39 21.76
N ALA A 155 15.14 3.70 21.60
CA ALA A 155 14.91 2.37 22.16
C ALA A 155 15.45 1.27 21.23
N PRO A 156 15.86 0.10 21.76
CA PRO A 156 16.31 -1.01 20.93
C PRO A 156 15.25 -1.46 19.92
N PHE A 157 15.66 -1.81 18.70
CA PHE A 157 14.81 -2.23 17.60
C PHE A 157 13.75 -3.27 18.00
N PHE A 158 14.18 -4.30 18.75
CA PHE A 158 13.30 -5.39 19.16
C PHE A 158 12.09 -4.90 19.98
N TRP A 159 12.30 -3.99 20.94
CA TRP A 159 11.22 -3.47 21.78
C TRP A 159 10.27 -2.55 20.97
N CYS A 160 10.81 -1.80 20.01
CA CYS A 160 10.01 -1.01 19.09
C CYS A 160 9.12 -1.92 18.21
N ALA A 161 9.70 -2.98 17.65
CA ALA A 161 8.97 -3.96 16.83
C ALA A 161 7.90 -4.70 17.64
N LEU A 162 8.25 -5.15 18.85
CA LEU A 162 7.34 -5.84 19.75
C LEU A 162 6.16 -4.96 20.18
N GLY A 163 6.41 -3.70 20.50
CA GLY A 163 5.37 -2.72 20.85
C GLY A 163 4.37 -2.51 19.69
N LEU A 164 4.87 -2.35 18.45
CA LEU A 164 4.04 -2.25 17.26
C LEU A 164 3.17 -3.50 17.05
N VAL A 165 3.76 -4.68 17.19
CA VAL A 165 3.07 -5.96 17.03
C VAL A 165 1.98 -6.14 18.07
N ILE A 166 2.26 -5.89 19.35
CA ILE A 166 1.27 -6.01 20.42
C ILE A 166 0.08 -5.09 20.15
N PHE A 167 0.34 -3.83 19.79
CA PHE A 167 -0.74 -2.89 19.53
C PHE A 167 -1.54 -3.25 18.27
N ALA A 168 -0.88 -3.71 17.21
CA ALA A 168 -1.54 -4.20 16.01
C ALA A 168 -2.42 -5.44 16.26
N ILE A 169 -1.95 -6.38 17.10
CA ILE A 169 -2.75 -7.54 17.54
C ILE A 169 -4.01 -7.03 18.27
N PHE A 170 -3.85 -6.12 19.24
CA PHE A 170 -4.99 -5.59 20.01
C PHE A 170 -6.09 -5.02 19.08
N ILE A 171 -5.72 -4.20 18.09
CA ILE A 171 -6.67 -3.63 17.12
C ILE A 171 -7.29 -4.74 16.26
N THR A 172 -6.48 -5.69 15.75
CA THR A 172 -6.92 -6.74 14.83
C THR A 172 -7.92 -7.70 15.49
N LEU A 173 -7.74 -8.02 16.78
CA LEU A 173 -8.65 -8.93 17.50
C LEU A 173 -10.09 -8.40 17.62
N GLY A 174 -10.29 -7.10 17.40
CA GLY A 174 -11.61 -6.48 17.31
C GLY A 174 -12.38 -6.74 16.00
N GLY A 175 -11.70 -7.31 14.99
CA GLY A 175 -12.26 -7.61 13.67
C GLY A 175 -12.37 -6.40 12.75
N MET A 176 -12.84 -6.65 11.52
CA MET A 176 -12.84 -5.66 10.42
C MET A 176 -13.59 -4.37 10.74
N ARG A 177 -14.64 -4.46 11.55
CA ARG A 177 -15.44 -3.31 11.95
C ARG A 177 -14.68 -2.34 12.85
N VAL A 178 -14.01 -2.87 13.87
CA VAL A 178 -13.18 -2.05 14.76
C VAL A 178 -12.05 -1.41 13.94
N ILE A 179 -11.40 -2.20 13.07
CA ILE A 179 -10.36 -1.72 12.16
C ILE A 179 -10.90 -0.57 11.31
N GLY A 180 -12.01 -0.75 10.59
CA GLY A 180 -12.54 0.24 9.66
C GLY A 180 -12.89 1.59 10.30
N TYR A 181 -13.39 1.60 11.55
CA TYR A 181 -13.69 2.85 12.24
C TYR A 181 -12.46 3.46 12.93
N THR A 182 -11.57 2.66 13.50
CA THR A 182 -10.30 3.19 14.03
C THR A 182 -9.41 3.76 12.93
N ASP A 183 -9.43 3.17 11.73
CA ASP A 183 -8.72 3.66 10.55
C ASP A 183 -9.10 5.11 10.21
N VAL A 184 -10.36 5.53 10.44
CA VAL A 184 -10.79 6.92 10.21
C VAL A 184 -10.05 7.89 11.11
N VAL A 185 -9.95 7.57 12.41
CA VAL A 185 -9.21 8.39 13.37
C VAL A 185 -7.73 8.41 12.99
N GLN A 186 -7.20 7.26 12.60
CA GLN A 186 -5.80 7.12 12.20
C GLN A 186 -5.48 7.95 10.95
N VAL A 187 -6.34 7.93 9.91
CA VAL A 187 -6.16 8.75 8.69
C VAL A 187 -6.25 10.24 9.00
N PHE A 188 -7.12 10.66 9.90
CA PHE A 188 -7.18 12.05 10.32
C PHE A 188 -5.84 12.51 10.91
N PHE A 189 -5.28 11.76 11.87
CA PHE A 189 -3.98 12.07 12.45
C PHE A 189 -2.84 11.98 11.43
N LEU A 190 -2.89 11.00 10.53
CA LEU A 190 -1.95 10.81 9.43
C LEU A 190 -1.88 12.04 8.53
N ILE A 191 -3.04 12.53 8.07
CA ILE A 191 -3.11 13.71 7.18
C ILE A 191 -2.64 14.95 7.94
N LEU A 192 -3.13 15.17 9.16
CA LEU A 192 -2.77 16.33 9.95
C LEU A 192 -1.27 16.37 10.28
N GLY A 193 -0.73 15.26 10.79
CA GLY A 193 0.70 15.15 11.13
C GLY A 193 1.60 15.20 9.88
N GLY A 194 1.18 14.59 8.79
CA GLY A 194 1.92 14.61 7.53
C GLY A 194 1.97 16.01 6.91
N LEU A 195 0.84 16.74 6.88
CA LEU A 195 0.80 18.12 6.41
C LEU A 195 1.61 19.05 7.32
N ALA A 196 1.54 18.87 8.63
CA ALA A 196 2.36 19.63 9.57
C ALA A 196 3.86 19.40 9.33
N THR A 197 4.26 18.15 9.09
CA THR A 197 5.65 17.81 8.75
C THR A 197 6.09 18.49 7.45
N THR A 198 5.25 18.45 6.42
CA THR A 198 5.55 19.12 5.13
C THR A 198 5.66 20.63 5.30
N TYR A 199 4.70 21.24 6.01
CA TYR A 199 4.72 22.68 6.31
C TYR A 199 6.04 23.09 6.98
N LEU A 200 6.43 22.37 8.02
CA LEU A 200 7.64 22.67 8.78
C LEU A 200 8.93 22.35 8.01
N ALA A 201 8.93 21.32 7.17
CA ALA A 201 10.06 21.03 6.28
C ALA A 201 10.29 22.16 5.26
N LEU A 202 9.20 22.68 4.67
CA LEU A 202 9.28 23.82 3.74
C LEU A 202 9.68 25.12 4.47
N GLN A 203 9.19 25.36 5.68
CA GLN A 203 9.62 26.47 6.51
C GLN A 203 11.10 26.37 6.83
N LEU A 204 11.60 25.19 7.18
CA LEU A 204 13.02 24.97 7.46
C LEU A 204 13.91 25.23 6.24
N VAL A 205 13.44 24.85 5.03
CA VAL A 205 14.15 25.18 3.77
C VAL A 205 14.19 26.69 3.58
N SER A 206 13.10 27.41 3.78
CA SER A 206 13.05 28.87 3.71
C SER A 206 14.02 29.53 4.70
N ASP A 207 14.03 29.07 5.97
CA ASP A 207 14.85 29.64 7.04
C ASP A 207 16.35 29.36 6.88
N LYS A 208 16.73 28.22 6.28
CA LYS A 208 18.12 27.77 6.21
C LYS A 208 18.78 27.98 4.84
N VAL A 209 18.00 28.01 3.77
CA VAL A 209 18.49 28.11 2.39
C VAL A 209 18.04 29.41 1.73
N GLY A 210 16.97 30.03 2.24
CA GLY A 210 16.36 31.25 1.77
C GLY A 210 16.49 32.44 2.71
N THR A 211 15.50 33.31 2.66
CA THR A 211 15.41 34.55 3.46
C THR A 211 14.52 34.41 4.69
N GLY A 212 13.85 33.24 4.88
CA GLY A 212 12.88 33.02 5.96
C GLY A 212 11.47 33.58 5.65
N ALA A 213 11.16 33.86 4.38
CA ALA A 213 9.85 34.42 4.01
C ALA A 213 8.68 33.41 4.06
N GLY A 214 8.94 32.17 4.49
CA GLY A 214 7.91 31.17 4.79
C GLY A 214 7.77 30.06 3.76
N VAL A 215 6.69 29.29 3.90
CA VAL A 215 6.47 28.02 3.18
C VAL A 215 6.44 28.17 1.66
N VAL A 216 5.91 29.28 1.15
CA VAL A 216 5.85 29.56 -0.31
C VAL A 216 7.26 29.75 -0.87
N GLU A 217 8.13 30.47 -0.14
CA GLU A 217 9.55 30.59 -0.50
C GLU A 217 10.20 29.21 -0.44
N GLY A 218 9.97 28.43 0.63
CA GLY A 218 10.48 27.07 0.75
C GLY A 218 10.15 26.21 -0.46
N LEU A 219 8.89 26.20 -0.90
CA LEU A 219 8.46 25.44 -2.09
C LEU A 219 9.13 25.95 -3.38
N THR A 220 9.32 27.28 -3.51
CA THR A 220 10.01 27.87 -4.64
C THR A 220 11.48 27.46 -4.66
N LEU A 221 12.14 27.50 -3.49
CA LEU A 221 13.51 27.06 -3.32
C LEU A 221 13.73 25.58 -3.65
N LEU A 222 12.77 24.69 -3.32
CA LEU A 222 12.87 23.29 -3.73
C LEU A 222 13.02 23.18 -5.25
N LYS A 223 12.19 23.90 -6.02
CA LYS A 223 12.24 23.90 -7.49
C LYS A 223 13.52 24.53 -8.05
N GLN A 224 14.03 25.57 -7.40
CA GLN A 224 15.23 26.26 -7.84
C GLN A 224 16.52 25.50 -7.53
N LYS A 225 16.60 24.86 -6.36
CA LYS A 225 17.81 24.19 -5.86
C LYS A 225 17.90 22.71 -6.26
N ALA A 226 16.77 22.10 -6.62
CA ALA A 226 16.70 20.71 -7.06
C ALA A 226 15.76 20.57 -8.27
N PRO A 227 15.99 21.27 -9.39
CA PRO A 227 15.09 21.23 -10.55
C PRO A 227 14.93 19.80 -11.10
N GLU A 228 15.97 18.97 -11.02
CA GLU A 228 15.99 17.57 -11.44
C GLU A 228 15.01 16.70 -10.64
N HIS A 229 14.65 17.11 -9.41
CA HIS A 229 13.68 16.42 -8.57
C HIS A 229 12.21 16.75 -8.94
N PHE A 230 11.98 17.62 -9.92
CA PHE A 230 10.62 18.02 -10.33
C PHE A 230 10.24 17.51 -11.73
N HIS A 231 10.76 16.33 -12.11
CA HIS A 231 10.39 15.63 -13.34
C HIS A 231 9.69 14.29 -13.03
N MET A 232 8.57 14.05 -13.73
CA MET A 232 7.81 12.78 -13.63
C MET A 232 8.36 11.71 -14.59
N ILE A 233 8.98 12.14 -15.71
CA ILE A 233 9.42 11.28 -16.80
C ILE A 233 10.93 11.31 -16.90
N PHE A 234 11.60 10.27 -16.42
CA PHE A 234 13.05 10.15 -16.49
C PHE A 234 13.52 9.71 -17.87
N GLN A 235 14.62 10.30 -18.34
CA GLN A 235 15.34 9.90 -19.55
C GLN A 235 16.55 9.07 -19.14
N LYS A 236 16.78 7.95 -19.85
CA LYS A 236 17.89 7.03 -19.58
C LYS A 236 19.24 7.75 -19.64
N GLY A 237 20.05 7.59 -18.61
CA GLY A 237 21.41 8.12 -18.52
C GLY A 237 21.52 9.63 -18.30
N LYS A 238 20.42 10.36 -18.10
CA LYS A 238 20.43 11.81 -17.92
C LYS A 238 20.79 12.24 -16.50
N TYR A 239 20.40 11.47 -15.50
CA TYR A 239 20.57 11.78 -14.08
C TYR A 239 21.19 10.60 -13.35
N LEU A 240 21.89 10.88 -12.25
CA LEU A 240 22.38 9.90 -11.31
C LEU A 240 21.91 10.27 -9.92
N VAL A 241 21.44 9.28 -9.16
CA VAL A 241 20.90 9.43 -7.81
C VAL A 241 21.54 8.43 -6.84
N HIS A 242 21.57 8.76 -5.55
CA HIS A 242 22.07 7.86 -4.53
C HIS A 242 21.21 6.58 -4.45
N ASP A 243 21.83 5.40 -4.53
CA ASP A 243 21.16 4.09 -4.47
C ASP A 243 20.89 3.59 -3.03
N GLY A 244 21.42 4.31 -2.03
CA GLY A 244 21.33 3.92 -0.62
C GLY A 244 22.29 2.80 -0.21
N GLN A 245 23.18 2.35 -1.11
CA GLN A 245 24.20 1.32 -0.88
C GLN A 245 25.63 1.87 -0.99
N GLY A 246 25.77 3.18 -1.20
CA GLY A 246 27.06 3.86 -1.36
C GLY A 246 27.42 4.13 -2.82
N GLY A 247 26.57 3.76 -3.76
CA GLY A 247 26.71 4.01 -5.19
C GLY A 247 25.75 5.06 -5.71
N MET A 248 25.87 5.31 -7.02
CA MET A 248 24.96 6.13 -7.80
C MET A 248 24.26 5.26 -8.84
N SER A 249 22.97 5.45 -9.03
CA SER A 249 22.17 4.70 -10.00
C SER A 249 21.35 5.63 -10.90
N ASP A 250 21.04 5.17 -12.11
CA ASP A 250 20.13 5.85 -13.03
C ASP A 250 18.69 5.69 -12.55
N PRO A 251 17.97 6.78 -12.22
CA PRO A 251 16.56 6.73 -11.78
C PRO A 251 15.64 6.10 -12.84
N TRP A 252 16.02 6.11 -14.12
CA TRP A 252 15.31 5.43 -15.19
C TRP A 252 15.19 3.90 -14.94
N LYS A 253 16.14 3.29 -14.25
CA LYS A 253 16.05 1.85 -13.88
C LYS A 253 14.88 1.58 -12.94
N GLN A 254 14.48 2.54 -12.14
CA GLN A 254 13.35 2.42 -11.19
C GLN A 254 12.04 2.91 -11.81
N LEU A 255 12.08 4.03 -12.54
CA LEU A 255 10.94 4.68 -13.19
C LEU A 255 11.25 4.91 -14.67
N PRO A 256 11.02 3.90 -15.54
CA PRO A 256 11.47 3.90 -16.94
C PRO A 256 10.63 4.81 -17.85
N GLY A 257 10.63 6.10 -17.59
CA GLY A 257 10.03 7.11 -18.45
C GLY A 257 8.56 6.85 -18.80
N LEU A 258 8.20 6.89 -20.08
CA LEU A 258 6.83 6.65 -20.55
C LEU A 258 6.31 5.24 -20.23
N ALA A 259 7.17 4.24 -20.07
CA ALA A 259 6.75 2.90 -19.71
C ALA A 259 6.08 2.83 -18.30
N VAL A 260 6.33 3.81 -17.43
CA VAL A 260 5.60 3.98 -16.17
C VAL A 260 4.12 4.21 -16.46
N LEU A 261 3.79 5.12 -17.40
CA LEU A 261 2.41 5.52 -17.71
C LEU A 261 1.61 4.48 -18.49
N ILE A 262 2.27 3.68 -19.34
CA ILE A 262 1.57 2.76 -20.26
C ILE A 262 1.76 1.28 -19.91
N GLY A 263 2.59 0.96 -18.92
CA GLY A 263 3.00 -0.42 -18.63
C GLY A 263 2.91 -0.83 -17.17
N GLY A 264 4.08 -1.11 -16.58
CA GLY A 264 4.22 -1.77 -15.28
C GLY A 264 3.48 -1.14 -14.12
N MET A 265 3.33 0.20 -14.10
CA MET A 265 2.62 0.91 -13.03
C MET A 265 1.12 0.56 -13.00
N TRP A 266 0.48 0.39 -14.16
CA TRP A 266 -0.91 -0.10 -14.22
C TRP A 266 -1.03 -1.53 -13.69
N ILE A 267 -0.05 -2.39 -14.02
CA ILE A 267 -0.03 -3.78 -13.56
C ILE A 267 0.07 -3.82 -12.04
N ALA A 268 1.01 -3.07 -11.46
CA ALA A 268 1.19 -2.96 -10.03
C ALA A 268 -0.07 -2.45 -9.33
N ASN A 269 -0.60 -1.31 -9.79
CA ASN A 269 -1.74 -0.65 -9.16
C ASN A 269 -3.05 -1.42 -9.32
N LEU A 270 -3.38 -1.93 -10.53
CA LEU A 270 -4.62 -2.69 -10.75
C LEU A 270 -4.63 -4.00 -9.93
N SER A 271 -3.50 -4.69 -9.86
CA SER A 271 -3.38 -5.87 -9.00
C SER A 271 -3.56 -5.51 -7.53
N TYR A 272 -2.90 -4.45 -7.06
CA TYR A 272 -2.96 -4.01 -5.67
C TYR A 272 -4.36 -3.55 -5.26
N TRP A 273 -4.98 -2.64 -6.02
CA TRP A 273 -6.26 -2.03 -5.66
C TRP A 273 -7.47 -2.87 -6.05
N GLY A 274 -7.35 -3.72 -7.07
CA GLY A 274 -8.46 -4.49 -7.62
C GLY A 274 -8.45 -5.98 -7.28
N CYS A 275 -7.29 -6.59 -7.07
CA CYS A 275 -7.16 -8.04 -6.92
C CYS A 275 -6.63 -8.48 -5.55
N ASN A 276 -6.36 -7.54 -4.64
CA ASN A 276 -5.73 -7.83 -3.36
C ASN A 276 -6.77 -7.87 -2.22
N GLN A 277 -6.77 -8.95 -1.45
CA GLN A 277 -7.78 -9.19 -0.41
C GLN A 277 -7.86 -8.07 0.61
N TYR A 278 -6.75 -7.64 1.21
CA TYR A 278 -6.77 -6.68 2.31
C TYR A 278 -7.20 -5.26 1.91
N ILE A 279 -7.20 -4.98 0.62
CA ILE A 279 -7.73 -3.73 0.06
C ILE A 279 -9.21 -3.88 -0.28
N THR A 280 -9.56 -4.84 -1.15
CA THR A 280 -10.92 -5.01 -1.67
C THR A 280 -11.93 -5.37 -0.59
N GLN A 281 -11.52 -6.10 0.44
CA GLN A 281 -12.35 -6.56 1.56
C GLN A 281 -13.14 -5.43 2.23
N ARG A 282 -12.60 -4.22 2.28
CA ARG A 282 -13.25 -3.04 2.88
C ARG A 282 -14.49 -2.58 2.12
N ALA A 283 -14.50 -2.77 0.81
CA ALA A 283 -15.60 -2.37 -0.06
C ALA A 283 -16.59 -3.51 -0.34
N LEU A 284 -16.16 -4.78 -0.18
CA LEU A 284 -16.96 -5.96 -0.52
C LEU A 284 -18.18 -6.17 0.41
N GLY A 285 -18.14 -5.64 1.63
CA GLY A 285 -19.28 -5.69 2.56
C GLY A 285 -20.34 -4.60 2.31
N ALA A 286 -20.12 -3.66 1.41
CA ALA A 286 -20.98 -2.50 1.21
C ALA A 286 -21.87 -2.61 -0.04
N SER A 287 -22.91 -1.75 -0.14
CA SER A 287 -23.66 -1.59 -1.38
C SER A 287 -22.78 -0.98 -2.49
N LEU A 288 -23.06 -1.28 -3.76
CA LEU A 288 -22.29 -0.74 -4.90
C LEU A 288 -22.18 0.79 -4.90
N PRO A 289 -23.25 1.58 -4.65
CA PRO A 289 -23.12 3.04 -4.56
C PRO A 289 -22.20 3.49 -3.43
N THR A 290 -22.26 2.84 -2.27
CA THR A 290 -21.40 3.15 -1.11
C THR A 290 -19.95 2.80 -1.39
N ALA A 291 -19.69 1.61 -1.93
CA ALA A 291 -18.34 1.17 -2.32
C ALA A 291 -17.71 2.11 -3.36
N ARG A 292 -18.46 2.49 -4.41
CA ARG A 292 -17.99 3.45 -5.43
C ARG A 292 -17.62 4.81 -4.84
N LYS A 293 -18.48 5.39 -3.99
CA LYS A 293 -18.20 6.66 -3.31
C LYS A 293 -16.95 6.55 -2.41
N GLY A 294 -16.79 5.43 -1.71
CA GLY A 294 -15.62 5.17 -0.87
C GLY A 294 -14.32 5.11 -1.67
N LEU A 295 -14.33 4.39 -2.80
CA LEU A 295 -13.17 4.31 -3.71
C LEU A 295 -12.84 5.67 -4.35
N LEU A 296 -13.84 6.46 -4.72
CA LEU A 296 -13.64 7.82 -5.24
C LEU A 296 -13.03 8.73 -4.18
N PHE A 297 -13.50 8.65 -2.93
CA PHE A 297 -12.93 9.40 -1.82
C PHE A 297 -11.48 8.99 -1.54
N ALA A 298 -11.17 7.69 -1.57
CA ALA A 298 -9.80 7.22 -1.50
C ALA A 298 -8.93 7.77 -2.64
N ALA A 299 -9.46 7.86 -3.87
CA ALA A 299 -8.76 8.45 -5.00
C ALA A 299 -8.40 9.92 -4.77
N PHE A 300 -9.32 10.72 -4.19
CA PHE A 300 -9.01 12.10 -3.78
C PHE A 300 -7.91 12.17 -2.72
N LEU A 301 -7.97 11.31 -1.71
CA LEU A 301 -6.93 11.27 -0.67
C LEU A 301 -5.57 10.88 -1.26
N LYS A 302 -5.54 10.01 -2.29
CA LYS A 302 -4.31 9.65 -3.00
C LYS A 302 -3.63 10.82 -3.70
N LEU A 303 -4.38 11.80 -4.19
CA LEU A 303 -3.80 13.01 -4.79
C LEU A 303 -3.00 13.83 -3.76
N LEU A 304 -3.41 13.79 -2.49
CA LEU A 304 -2.76 14.50 -1.40
C LEU A 304 -1.49 13.79 -0.89
N MET A 305 -1.38 12.47 -1.05
CA MET A 305 -0.30 11.69 -0.43
C MET A 305 1.12 12.16 -0.82
N PRO A 306 1.45 12.48 -2.09
CA PRO A 306 2.78 12.96 -2.42
C PRO A 306 3.17 14.26 -1.71
N VAL A 307 2.21 15.11 -1.38
CA VAL A 307 2.45 16.32 -0.58
C VAL A 307 2.92 15.94 0.83
N ILE A 308 2.37 14.86 1.39
CA ILE A 308 2.65 14.42 2.76
C ILE A 308 3.94 13.59 2.84
N VAL A 309 4.25 12.78 1.83
CA VAL A 309 5.34 11.80 1.91
C VAL A 309 6.51 12.11 0.97
N VAL A 310 6.28 12.70 -0.22
CA VAL A 310 7.35 12.94 -1.20
C VAL A 310 8.02 14.31 -0.99
N LEU A 311 7.23 15.37 -0.82
CA LEU A 311 7.79 16.73 -0.62
C LEU A 311 8.72 16.84 0.60
N PRO A 312 8.45 16.22 1.77
CA PRO A 312 9.43 16.19 2.85
C PRO A 312 10.76 15.56 2.44
N GLY A 313 10.74 14.49 1.64
CA GLY A 313 11.95 13.86 1.11
C GLY A 313 12.79 14.81 0.25
N ILE A 314 12.13 15.53 -0.68
CA ILE A 314 12.77 16.56 -1.52
C ILE A 314 13.32 17.70 -0.65
N ALA A 315 12.57 18.15 0.36
CA ALA A 315 13.03 19.18 1.28
C ALA A 315 14.29 18.73 2.05
N CYS A 316 14.31 17.47 2.51
CA CYS A 316 15.49 16.90 3.15
C CYS A 316 16.69 16.85 2.20
N TYR A 317 16.50 16.51 0.92
CA TYR A 317 17.55 16.54 -0.10
C TYR A 317 18.12 17.95 -0.29
N VAL A 318 17.26 18.98 -0.42
CA VAL A 318 17.72 20.37 -0.57
C VAL A 318 18.50 20.84 0.66
N LEU A 319 18.04 20.51 1.86
CA LEU A 319 18.77 20.84 3.10
C LEU A 319 20.12 20.11 3.20
N TYR A 320 20.17 18.84 2.79
CA TYR A 320 21.38 18.04 2.75
C TYR A 320 22.39 18.57 1.73
N SER A 321 21.97 18.77 0.48
CA SER A 321 22.84 19.19 -0.64
C SER A 321 23.43 20.60 -0.46
N ASN A 322 22.77 21.46 0.31
CA ASN A 322 23.27 22.80 0.64
C ASN A 322 24.05 22.85 1.98
N GLY A 323 24.23 21.71 2.68
CA GLY A 323 24.89 21.67 3.98
C GLY A 323 24.17 22.53 5.04
N ALA A 324 22.87 22.75 4.84
CA ALA A 324 22.12 23.78 5.56
C ALA A 324 21.82 23.43 7.04
N HIS A 325 21.97 22.16 7.42
CA HIS A 325 21.70 21.70 8.79
C HIS A 325 22.54 20.48 9.16
N GLU A 326 23.40 20.62 10.17
CA GLU A 326 24.35 19.57 10.59
C GLU A 326 23.68 18.24 10.94
N SER A 327 22.53 18.29 11.68
CA SER A 327 21.79 17.07 12.04
C SER A 327 21.21 16.36 10.82
N ILE A 328 20.96 17.04 9.71
CA ILE A 328 20.50 16.40 8.46
C ILE A 328 21.71 15.76 7.77
N THR A 329 22.82 16.52 7.64
CA THR A 329 24.03 16.03 6.98
C THR A 329 24.61 14.80 7.69
N SER A 330 24.65 14.80 9.03
CA SER A 330 25.11 13.66 9.79
C SER A 330 24.09 12.52 9.86
N GLY A 331 22.81 12.83 10.00
CA GLY A 331 21.74 11.82 10.18
C GLY A 331 21.38 11.06 8.93
N ILE A 332 21.54 11.67 7.74
CA ILE A 332 21.28 11.01 6.45
C ILE A 332 22.35 9.98 6.11
N MET A 333 23.52 10.06 6.73
CA MET A 333 24.64 9.15 6.51
C MET A 333 24.66 8.04 7.57
N ASP A 334 24.93 6.83 7.13
CA ASP A 334 25.21 5.67 7.98
C ASP A 334 26.49 5.00 7.48
N ASN A 335 27.54 4.97 8.32
CA ASN A 335 28.87 4.44 7.96
C ASN A 335 29.46 5.03 6.66
N GLY A 336 29.28 6.35 6.43
CA GLY A 336 29.76 7.03 5.23
C GLY A 336 28.89 6.85 3.99
N VAL A 337 27.75 6.16 4.11
CA VAL A 337 26.80 5.92 3.02
C VAL A 337 25.55 6.77 3.21
N VAL A 338 25.12 7.49 2.16
CA VAL A 338 23.85 8.22 2.17
C VAL A 338 22.70 7.23 2.20
N LYS A 339 21.84 7.37 3.22
CA LYS A 339 20.63 6.53 3.43
C LYS A 339 19.37 7.36 3.22
N PRO A 340 18.80 7.40 2.00
CA PRO A 340 17.60 8.18 1.70
C PRO A 340 16.42 7.88 2.62
N ASP A 341 16.25 6.63 3.06
CA ASP A 341 15.16 6.19 3.95
C ASP A 341 15.21 6.85 5.35
N ASN A 342 16.34 7.47 5.73
CA ASN A 342 16.45 8.23 6.98
C ASN A 342 15.78 9.62 6.88
N SER A 343 15.50 10.13 5.69
CA SER A 343 15.08 11.52 5.43
C SER A 343 13.86 11.95 6.25
N TYR A 344 12.80 11.14 6.28
CA TYR A 344 11.57 11.48 7.00
C TYR A 344 11.79 11.49 8.53
N SER A 345 12.48 10.49 9.05
CA SER A 345 12.75 10.38 10.49
C SER A 345 13.61 11.52 11.01
N ILE A 346 14.56 12.00 10.19
CA ILE A 346 15.41 13.15 10.54
C ILE A 346 14.57 14.43 10.60
N LEU A 347 13.73 14.67 9.58
CA LEU A 347 12.84 15.83 9.58
C LEU A 347 11.89 15.81 10.76
N LEU A 348 11.32 14.66 11.13
CA LEU A 348 10.49 14.53 12.32
C LEU A 348 11.24 14.96 13.59
N ASN A 349 12.52 14.63 13.71
CA ASN A 349 13.33 15.01 14.86
C ASN A 349 13.60 16.52 14.96
N LEU A 350 13.49 17.26 13.87
CA LEU A 350 13.66 18.72 13.83
C LEU A 350 12.38 19.49 14.15
N LEU A 351 11.22 18.81 14.24
CA LEU A 351 9.96 19.45 14.57
C LEU A 351 9.96 20.03 16.00
N PRO A 352 9.27 21.16 16.24
CA PRO A 352 9.03 21.68 17.59
C PRO A 352 8.31 20.65 18.48
N ALA A 353 8.57 20.76 19.80
CA ALA A 353 7.93 19.91 20.79
C ALA A 353 6.38 20.06 20.74
N GLY A 354 5.67 18.94 20.84
CA GLY A 354 4.22 18.81 20.62
C GLY A 354 3.86 18.44 19.19
N LEU A 355 4.40 19.11 18.18
CA LEU A 355 4.20 18.74 16.76
C LEU A 355 5.00 17.48 16.39
N LYS A 356 6.18 17.31 16.97
CA LYS A 356 6.96 16.06 16.88
C LYS A 356 6.13 14.87 17.39
N GLY A 357 5.53 15.00 18.57
CA GLY A 357 4.65 13.98 19.13
C GLY A 357 3.44 13.65 18.23
N LEU A 358 2.81 14.68 17.62
CA LEU A 358 1.70 14.51 16.70
C LEU A 358 2.12 13.75 15.41
N ALA A 359 3.23 14.17 14.80
CA ALA A 359 3.74 13.53 13.57
C ALA A 359 4.21 12.09 13.85
N PHE A 360 4.78 11.84 15.02
CA PHE A 360 5.13 10.51 15.48
C PHE A 360 3.90 9.62 15.73
N ALA A 361 2.84 10.18 16.31
CA ALA A 361 1.56 9.50 16.45
C ALA A 361 0.95 9.16 15.08
N ALA A 362 1.02 10.09 14.11
CA ALA A 362 0.55 9.88 12.75
C ALA A 362 1.31 8.73 12.04
N LEU A 363 2.63 8.71 12.13
CA LEU A 363 3.45 7.64 11.58
C LEU A 363 3.11 6.28 12.20
N THR A 364 3.03 6.23 13.54
CA THR A 364 2.69 4.98 14.24
C THR A 364 1.26 4.53 13.94
N ALA A 365 0.33 5.48 13.79
CA ALA A 365 -1.03 5.22 13.34
C ALA A 365 -1.05 4.49 11.99
N ALA A 366 -0.34 5.03 11.00
CA ALA A 366 -0.24 4.45 9.67
C ALA A 366 0.33 3.03 9.69
N ILE A 367 1.39 2.81 10.47
CA ILE A 367 2.01 1.49 10.64
C ILE A 367 1.01 0.49 11.21
N VAL A 368 0.38 0.83 12.33
CA VAL A 368 -0.55 -0.06 13.03
C VAL A 368 -1.80 -0.36 12.21
N ALA A 369 -2.38 0.66 11.53
CA ALA A 369 -3.53 0.48 10.63
C ALA A 369 -3.22 -0.52 9.51
N SER A 370 -2.07 -0.37 8.88
CA SER A 370 -1.64 -1.26 7.80
C SER A 370 -1.38 -2.68 8.30
N LEU A 371 -0.71 -2.85 9.44
CA LEU A 371 -0.51 -4.15 10.09
C LEU A 371 -1.84 -4.82 10.42
N ALA A 372 -2.77 -4.10 11.05
CA ALA A 372 -4.09 -4.63 11.43
C ALA A 372 -4.90 -5.05 10.20
N GLY A 373 -4.90 -4.25 9.14
CA GLY A 373 -5.61 -4.55 7.90
C GLY A 373 -5.09 -5.79 7.19
N LYS A 374 -3.77 -5.93 7.05
CA LYS A 374 -3.15 -7.10 6.43
C LYS A 374 -3.36 -8.36 7.28
N SER A 375 -3.24 -8.25 8.60
CA SER A 375 -3.47 -9.36 9.53
C SER A 375 -4.91 -9.86 9.51
N ASN A 376 -5.90 -8.95 9.40
CA ASN A 376 -7.30 -9.36 9.25
C ASN A 376 -7.52 -10.15 7.95
N SER A 377 -6.84 -9.79 6.86
CA SER A 377 -6.94 -10.54 5.61
C SER A 377 -6.25 -11.91 5.67
N ILE A 378 -5.11 -12.01 6.36
CA ILE A 378 -4.45 -13.28 6.67
C ILE A 378 -5.44 -14.19 7.45
N SER A 379 -6.07 -13.63 8.49
CA SER A 379 -7.11 -14.30 9.28
C SER A 379 -8.26 -14.79 8.42
N THR A 380 -8.78 -13.94 7.53
CA THR A 380 -9.92 -14.24 6.66
C THR A 380 -9.58 -15.36 5.66
N ILE A 381 -8.48 -15.22 4.91
CA ILE A 381 -8.05 -16.21 3.91
C ILE A 381 -7.79 -17.56 4.58
N PHE A 382 -7.02 -17.56 5.68
CA PHE A 382 -6.71 -18.82 6.35
C PHE A 382 -7.97 -19.49 6.89
N SER A 383 -8.83 -18.75 7.63
CA SER A 383 -10.01 -19.34 8.27
C SER A 383 -11.04 -19.85 7.27
N LEU A 384 -11.34 -19.06 6.22
CA LEU A 384 -12.40 -19.39 5.27
C LEU A 384 -11.92 -20.28 4.11
N ASP A 385 -10.73 -20.03 3.59
CA ASP A 385 -10.25 -20.67 2.35
C ASP A 385 -9.32 -21.87 2.61
N ILE A 386 -8.68 -21.95 3.79
CA ILE A 386 -7.83 -23.08 4.18
C ILE A 386 -8.48 -23.91 5.28
N TYR A 387 -8.70 -23.35 6.48
CA TYR A 387 -9.15 -24.11 7.64
C TYR A 387 -10.53 -24.73 7.43
N LYS A 388 -11.56 -23.92 7.12
CA LYS A 388 -12.92 -24.43 6.89
C LYS A 388 -12.99 -25.43 5.76
N ARG A 389 -12.14 -25.31 4.77
CA ARG A 389 -12.17 -26.15 3.58
C ARG A 389 -11.46 -27.48 3.75
N PHE A 390 -10.28 -27.50 4.38
CA PHE A 390 -9.41 -28.68 4.40
C PHE A 390 -9.29 -29.32 5.78
N MET A 391 -9.48 -28.54 6.86
CA MET A 391 -9.26 -29.02 8.23
C MET A 391 -10.58 -29.32 8.96
N ASN A 392 -11.57 -28.41 8.88
CA ASN A 392 -12.85 -28.59 9.56
C ASN A 392 -14.00 -27.97 8.74
N LYS A 393 -14.67 -28.77 7.92
CA LYS A 393 -15.79 -28.33 7.07
C LYS A 393 -17.02 -27.90 7.84
N GLU A 394 -17.23 -28.45 9.03
CA GLU A 394 -18.35 -28.19 9.92
C GLU A 394 -18.05 -27.09 10.95
N ALA A 395 -16.92 -26.37 10.80
CA ALA A 395 -16.55 -25.32 11.71
C ALA A 395 -17.64 -24.24 11.80
N ASP A 396 -18.12 -24.00 13.00
CA ASP A 396 -19.04 -22.91 13.32
C ASP A 396 -18.32 -21.55 13.30
N ASP A 397 -19.09 -20.47 13.33
CA ASP A 397 -18.57 -19.11 13.27
C ASP A 397 -17.62 -18.78 14.42
N LYS A 398 -17.89 -19.29 15.63
CA LYS A 398 -17.04 -19.08 16.80
C LYS A 398 -15.66 -19.72 16.61
N THR A 399 -15.63 -20.93 16.07
CA THR A 399 -14.38 -21.65 15.75
C THR A 399 -13.59 -20.92 14.67
N LEU A 400 -14.26 -20.42 13.61
CA LEU A 400 -13.60 -19.65 12.56
C LEU A 400 -12.97 -18.36 13.09
N VAL A 401 -13.68 -17.60 13.91
CA VAL A 401 -13.17 -16.38 14.55
C VAL A 401 -12.01 -16.71 15.49
N ARG A 402 -12.11 -17.78 16.30
CA ARG A 402 -11.03 -18.22 17.18
C ARG A 402 -9.78 -18.62 16.39
N THR A 403 -9.95 -19.40 15.33
CA THR A 403 -8.87 -19.80 14.42
C THR A 403 -8.21 -18.56 13.82
N GLY A 404 -9.02 -17.62 13.31
CA GLY A 404 -8.52 -16.37 12.74
C GLY A 404 -7.64 -15.56 13.70
N ARG A 405 -8.05 -15.48 14.99
CA ARG A 405 -7.26 -14.79 16.04
C ARG A 405 -5.91 -15.47 16.28
N TRP A 406 -5.86 -16.79 16.33
CA TRP A 406 -4.60 -17.53 16.48
C TRP A 406 -3.67 -17.36 15.29
N VAL A 407 -4.23 -17.35 14.07
CA VAL A 407 -3.47 -17.13 12.83
C VAL A 407 -2.86 -15.74 12.78
N VAL A 408 -3.56 -14.71 13.27
CA VAL A 408 -3.01 -13.36 13.41
C VAL A 408 -1.78 -13.36 14.32
N ILE A 409 -1.89 -13.99 15.50
CA ILE A 409 -0.78 -14.06 16.45
C ILE A 409 0.42 -14.80 15.84
N ALA A 410 0.17 -15.94 15.20
CA ALA A 410 1.23 -16.72 14.54
C ALA A 410 1.88 -15.94 13.39
N GLY A 411 1.10 -15.25 12.55
CA GLY A 411 1.60 -14.42 11.46
C GLY A 411 2.51 -13.29 11.96
N PHE A 412 2.12 -12.61 13.03
CA PHE A 412 2.95 -11.58 13.66
C PHE A 412 4.22 -12.14 14.29
N ALA A 413 4.16 -13.30 14.95
CA ALA A 413 5.32 -13.95 15.53
C ALA A 413 6.36 -14.31 14.46
N ILE A 414 5.91 -14.89 13.33
CA ILE A 414 6.78 -15.20 12.19
C ILE A 414 7.39 -13.91 11.61
N ALA A 415 6.57 -12.90 11.34
CA ALA A 415 7.04 -11.64 10.77
C ALA A 415 8.04 -10.92 11.69
N LEU A 416 7.81 -10.92 13.02
CA LEU A 416 8.71 -10.34 14.00
C LEU A 416 10.08 -11.06 14.03
N ALA A 417 10.08 -12.39 13.91
CA ALA A 417 11.31 -13.18 13.87
C ALA A 417 12.15 -12.91 12.61
N ILE A 418 11.50 -12.64 11.47
CA ILE A 418 12.17 -12.40 10.17
C ILE A 418 12.60 -10.94 10.00
N ALA A 419 11.86 -9.98 10.57
CA ALA A 419 12.07 -8.54 10.38
C ALA A 419 13.54 -8.07 10.56
N PRO A 420 14.31 -8.51 11.57
CA PRO A 420 15.70 -8.09 11.72
C PRO A 420 16.60 -8.43 10.52
N GLY A 421 16.27 -9.50 9.78
CA GLY A 421 17.00 -9.93 8.59
C GLY A 421 16.92 -8.96 7.41
N LEU A 422 15.94 -8.04 7.41
CA LEU A 422 15.79 -7.04 6.34
C LEU A 422 16.81 -5.91 6.43
N LYS A 423 17.59 -5.81 7.50
CA LYS A 423 18.63 -4.79 7.68
C LYS A 423 19.72 -4.80 6.59
N SER A 424 19.94 -5.96 5.95
CA SER A 424 20.91 -6.15 4.87
C SER A 424 20.47 -5.62 3.50
N PHE A 425 19.20 -5.21 3.35
CA PHE A 425 18.68 -4.69 2.08
C PHE A 425 18.78 -3.15 2.03
N GLY A 426 18.96 -2.60 0.81
CA GLY A 426 19.10 -1.16 0.59
C GLY A 426 17.80 -0.37 0.77
N GLN A 427 17.31 0.34 -0.26
CA GLN A 427 16.04 1.05 -0.19
C GLN A 427 14.85 0.09 -0.04
N GLY A 428 14.20 0.11 1.14
CA GLY A 428 13.14 -0.82 1.49
C GLY A 428 11.94 -0.78 0.55
N PHE A 429 11.50 0.40 0.12
CA PHE A 429 10.35 0.55 -0.78
C PHE A 429 10.58 -0.14 -2.15
N ASN A 430 11.70 0.13 -2.79
CA ASN A 430 12.03 -0.44 -4.10
C ASN A 430 12.16 -1.97 -4.05
N TYR A 431 12.77 -2.48 -2.97
CA TYR A 431 12.86 -3.92 -2.74
C TYR A 431 11.49 -4.60 -2.71
N ILE A 432 10.56 -4.05 -1.92
CA ILE A 432 9.20 -4.60 -1.79
C ILE A 432 8.47 -4.57 -3.13
N GLN A 433 8.59 -3.46 -3.86
CA GLN A 433 7.95 -3.29 -5.16
C GLN A 433 8.50 -4.26 -6.20
N GLU A 434 9.82 -4.45 -6.23
CA GLU A 434 10.45 -5.38 -7.15
C GLU A 434 10.04 -6.83 -6.90
N PHE A 435 10.10 -7.31 -5.65
CA PHE A 435 9.75 -8.71 -5.33
C PHE A 435 8.24 -8.96 -5.44
N SER A 436 7.40 -8.01 -5.07
CA SER A 436 5.96 -8.07 -5.36
C SER A 436 5.70 -8.15 -6.87
N GLY A 437 6.51 -7.48 -7.67
CA GLY A 437 6.46 -7.48 -9.14
C GLY A 437 6.70 -8.84 -9.80
N PHE A 438 7.24 -9.83 -9.09
CA PHE A 438 7.39 -11.20 -9.62
C PHE A 438 6.05 -11.94 -9.78
N ILE A 439 5.09 -11.67 -8.89
CA ILE A 439 3.81 -12.38 -8.83
C ILE A 439 2.68 -11.54 -9.43
N THR A 440 2.76 -10.25 -9.28
CA THR A 440 1.71 -9.27 -9.67
C THR A 440 1.21 -9.43 -11.10
N PRO A 441 2.08 -9.65 -12.13
CA PRO A 441 1.64 -9.79 -13.52
C PRO A 441 0.72 -11.00 -13.73
N GLY A 442 1.07 -12.15 -13.15
CA GLY A 442 0.25 -13.37 -13.23
C GLY A 442 -1.09 -13.22 -12.53
N ILE A 443 -1.12 -12.57 -11.35
CA ILE A 443 -2.36 -12.29 -10.64
C ILE A 443 -3.27 -11.40 -11.48
N LEU A 444 -2.76 -10.28 -11.99
CA LEU A 444 -3.58 -9.35 -12.77
C LEU A 444 -4.09 -10.00 -14.06
N ALA A 445 -3.24 -10.73 -14.80
CA ALA A 445 -3.64 -11.44 -16.01
C ALA A 445 -4.80 -12.41 -15.72
N MET A 446 -4.68 -13.20 -14.66
CA MET A 446 -5.71 -14.15 -14.25
C MET A 446 -7.03 -13.45 -13.90
N PHE A 447 -7.01 -12.34 -13.17
CA PHE A 447 -8.23 -11.61 -12.82
C PHE A 447 -8.86 -10.93 -14.04
N LEU A 448 -8.10 -10.20 -14.86
CA LEU A 448 -8.63 -9.50 -16.04
C LEU A 448 -9.22 -10.48 -17.06
N MET A 449 -8.50 -11.55 -17.35
CA MET A 449 -9.00 -12.59 -18.26
C MET A 449 -10.18 -13.34 -17.64
N GLY A 450 -10.20 -13.50 -16.32
CA GLY A 450 -11.33 -14.05 -15.59
C GLY A 450 -12.59 -13.20 -15.68
N PHE A 451 -12.46 -11.88 -15.59
CA PHE A 451 -13.59 -10.95 -15.70
C PHE A 451 -14.13 -10.85 -17.12
N PHE A 452 -13.26 -10.63 -18.10
CA PHE A 452 -13.67 -10.11 -19.39
C PHE A 452 -13.56 -11.11 -20.54
N TRP A 453 -12.85 -12.23 -20.36
CA TRP A 453 -12.72 -13.24 -21.41
C TRP A 453 -13.36 -14.57 -21.03
N LYS A 454 -14.48 -14.88 -21.68
CA LYS A 454 -15.32 -16.04 -21.35
C LYS A 454 -14.57 -17.38 -21.43
N ARG A 455 -13.64 -17.53 -22.38
CA ARG A 455 -12.87 -18.78 -22.61
C ARG A 455 -11.71 -19.02 -21.65
N SER A 456 -11.44 -18.10 -20.73
CA SER A 456 -10.42 -18.29 -19.71
C SER A 456 -10.71 -19.51 -18.85
N ASN A 457 -9.77 -20.46 -18.74
CA ASN A 457 -9.91 -21.72 -18.01
C ASN A 457 -8.91 -21.84 -16.86
N SER A 458 -9.12 -22.85 -15.99
CA SER A 458 -8.31 -23.10 -14.80
C SER A 458 -6.85 -23.41 -15.11
N ASN A 459 -6.60 -24.15 -16.20
CA ASN A 459 -5.23 -24.55 -16.58
C ASN A 459 -4.42 -23.34 -17.04
N GLY A 460 -5.02 -22.46 -17.87
CA GLY A 460 -4.39 -21.20 -18.29
C GLY A 460 -4.13 -20.25 -17.12
N ALA A 461 -5.10 -20.11 -16.20
CA ALA A 461 -4.94 -19.30 -14.99
C ALA A 461 -3.81 -19.83 -14.11
N MET A 462 -3.72 -21.14 -13.92
CA MET A 462 -2.66 -21.78 -13.12
C MET A 462 -1.29 -21.64 -13.79
N ALA A 463 -1.21 -21.90 -15.09
CA ALA A 463 0.04 -21.74 -15.86
C ALA A 463 0.55 -20.30 -15.80
N SER A 464 -0.33 -19.31 -15.97
CA SER A 464 -0.02 -17.89 -15.84
C SER A 464 0.56 -17.52 -14.45
N THR A 465 -0.08 -17.99 -13.39
CA THR A 465 0.38 -17.70 -12.02
C THR A 465 1.73 -18.35 -11.72
N ILE A 466 1.92 -19.60 -12.12
CA ILE A 466 3.16 -20.34 -11.86
C ILE A 466 4.33 -19.77 -12.67
N ILE A 467 4.11 -19.46 -13.96
CA ILE A 467 5.18 -18.96 -14.83
C ILE A 467 5.62 -17.53 -14.49
N SER A 468 4.75 -16.73 -13.87
CA SER A 468 5.05 -15.34 -13.55
C SER A 468 6.34 -15.19 -12.74
N ILE A 469 6.54 -16.05 -11.72
CA ILE A 469 7.71 -15.98 -10.85
C ILE A 469 8.99 -16.39 -11.58
N PRO A 470 9.12 -17.61 -12.16
CA PRO A 470 10.34 -18.02 -12.82
C PRO A 470 10.67 -17.19 -14.06
N LEU A 471 9.66 -16.71 -14.81
CA LEU A 471 9.89 -15.83 -15.95
C LEU A 471 10.41 -14.45 -15.50
N SER A 472 9.86 -13.88 -14.41
CA SER A 472 10.37 -12.65 -13.83
C SER A 472 11.80 -12.81 -13.33
N ALA A 473 12.12 -13.95 -12.69
CA ALA A 473 13.48 -14.26 -12.25
C ALA A 473 14.42 -14.43 -13.44
N LEU A 474 14.02 -15.20 -14.45
CA LEU A 474 14.82 -15.40 -15.67
C LEU A 474 15.17 -14.04 -16.30
N LEU A 475 14.18 -13.18 -16.54
CA LEU A 475 14.43 -11.86 -17.14
C LEU A 475 15.30 -10.96 -16.25
N LYS A 476 15.19 -11.06 -14.92
CA LYS A 476 16.04 -10.30 -13.99
C LYS A 476 17.52 -10.69 -14.12
N TYR A 477 17.80 -11.99 -14.22
CA TYR A 477 19.18 -12.48 -14.26
C TYR A 477 19.79 -12.49 -15.65
N THR A 478 18.98 -12.66 -16.73
CA THR A 478 19.48 -12.67 -18.11
C THR A 478 19.58 -11.28 -18.71
N ILE A 479 18.72 -10.33 -18.28
CA ILE A 479 18.69 -8.96 -18.80
C ILE A 479 18.65 -7.98 -17.59
N PRO A 480 19.76 -7.84 -16.81
CA PRO A 480 19.79 -7.03 -15.60
C PRO A 480 19.51 -5.54 -15.84
N GLU A 481 19.79 -5.03 -17.04
CA GLU A 481 19.52 -3.64 -17.43
C GLU A 481 18.02 -3.37 -17.71
N LEU A 482 17.17 -4.41 -17.77
CA LEU A 482 15.74 -4.25 -17.99
C LEU A 482 15.06 -3.77 -16.70
N PRO A 483 14.49 -2.55 -16.68
CA PRO A 483 13.76 -2.04 -15.51
C PRO A 483 12.66 -3.00 -15.05
N PHE A 484 12.47 -3.12 -13.75
CA PHE A 484 11.50 -4.07 -13.20
C PHE A 484 10.07 -3.83 -13.68
N MET A 485 9.67 -2.57 -13.95
CA MET A 485 8.34 -2.25 -14.50
C MET A 485 8.18 -2.75 -15.93
N ASN A 486 9.22 -2.63 -16.76
CA ASN A 486 9.20 -3.16 -18.12
C ASN A 486 9.15 -4.70 -18.08
N ARG A 487 9.93 -5.32 -17.20
CA ARG A 487 9.88 -6.77 -16.95
C ARG A 487 8.48 -7.23 -16.56
N MET A 488 7.81 -6.52 -15.65
CA MET A 488 6.41 -6.81 -15.29
C MET A 488 5.48 -6.76 -16.49
N SER A 489 5.68 -5.80 -17.41
CA SER A 489 4.86 -5.67 -18.63
C SER A 489 5.05 -6.87 -19.56
N PHE A 490 6.28 -7.30 -19.80
CA PHE A 490 6.55 -8.48 -20.63
C PHE A 490 6.01 -9.78 -20.00
N VAL A 491 6.20 -9.94 -18.70
CA VAL A 491 5.65 -11.09 -17.97
C VAL A 491 4.12 -11.10 -18.02
N PHE A 492 3.48 -9.93 -17.86
CA PHE A 492 2.02 -9.81 -17.97
C PHE A 492 1.51 -10.23 -19.35
N LEU A 493 2.15 -9.76 -20.42
CA LEU A 493 1.78 -10.15 -21.79
C LEU A 493 1.96 -11.65 -22.03
N ALA A 494 3.05 -12.23 -21.53
CA ALA A 494 3.26 -13.68 -21.59
C ALA A 494 2.19 -14.45 -20.80
N CYS A 495 1.81 -13.98 -19.62
CA CYS A 495 0.74 -14.56 -18.82
C CYS A 495 -0.61 -14.50 -19.53
N VAL A 496 -0.96 -13.37 -20.15
CA VAL A 496 -2.18 -13.21 -20.95
C VAL A 496 -2.17 -14.15 -22.15
N ALA A 497 -1.05 -14.22 -22.87
CA ALA A 497 -0.88 -15.13 -24.02
C ALA A 497 -1.06 -16.59 -23.62
N LEU A 498 -0.53 -17.01 -22.47
CA LEU A 498 -0.74 -18.37 -21.95
C LEU A 498 -2.20 -18.66 -21.64
N ILE A 499 -2.91 -17.73 -20.99
CA ILE A 499 -4.35 -17.90 -20.70
C ILE A 499 -5.13 -18.02 -22.00
N ILE A 500 -4.80 -17.20 -23.01
CA ILE A 500 -5.43 -17.27 -24.34
C ILE A 500 -5.13 -18.63 -25.00
N LEU A 501 -3.88 -19.06 -25.01
CA LEU A 501 -3.47 -20.33 -25.59
C LEU A 501 -4.25 -21.50 -25.00
N PHE A 502 -4.23 -21.64 -23.67
CA PHE A 502 -4.96 -22.73 -22.99
C PHE A 502 -6.46 -22.66 -23.19
N GLY A 503 -7.02 -21.45 -23.27
CA GLY A 503 -8.44 -21.26 -23.53
C GLY A 503 -8.84 -21.55 -24.99
N LEU A 504 -7.95 -21.38 -25.96
CA LEU A 504 -8.19 -21.71 -27.35
C LEU A 504 -8.01 -23.20 -27.64
N LEU A 505 -7.03 -23.82 -26.98
CA LEU A 505 -6.73 -25.26 -27.14
C LEU A 505 -7.79 -26.17 -26.49
N ASP A 506 -8.53 -25.70 -25.52
CA ASP A 506 -9.58 -26.47 -24.84
C ASP A 506 -10.96 -26.19 -25.47
N PRO A 507 -11.54 -27.13 -26.26
CA PRO A 507 -12.84 -26.94 -26.91
C PRO A 507 -13.99 -26.67 -25.93
N LYS A 508 -13.90 -27.18 -24.69
CA LYS A 508 -14.92 -27.03 -23.63
C LYS A 508 -15.06 -25.58 -23.14
N THR A 509 -14.12 -24.71 -23.50
CA THR A 509 -14.15 -23.30 -23.10
C THR A 509 -15.07 -22.44 -23.93
N LYS A 510 -15.56 -22.90 -25.10
CA LYS A 510 -16.50 -22.15 -25.95
C LYS A 510 -17.74 -21.75 -25.17
N ASP A 511 -18.30 -22.68 -24.40
CA ASP A 511 -19.50 -22.48 -23.58
C ASP A 511 -19.16 -22.69 -22.10
N ASN A 512 -18.17 -21.94 -21.61
CA ASN A 512 -17.70 -22.07 -20.23
C ASN A 512 -18.79 -21.62 -19.23
N PRO A 513 -19.41 -22.53 -18.46
CA PRO A 513 -20.51 -22.20 -17.55
C PRO A 513 -20.06 -21.31 -16.36
N LYS A 514 -18.76 -21.23 -16.12
CA LYS A 514 -18.17 -20.36 -15.09
C LYS A 514 -17.82 -18.97 -15.60
N ALA A 515 -18.09 -18.67 -16.88
CA ALA A 515 -17.88 -17.34 -17.42
C ALA A 515 -18.83 -16.33 -16.74
N LEU A 516 -18.29 -15.17 -16.37
CA LEU A 516 -19.11 -14.14 -15.76
C LEU A 516 -20.03 -13.49 -16.80
N ALA A 517 -21.29 -13.26 -16.43
CA ALA A 517 -22.20 -12.45 -17.22
C ALA A 517 -21.85 -10.96 -17.02
N VAL A 518 -21.15 -10.40 -17.99
CA VAL A 518 -20.76 -8.99 -18.00
C VAL A 518 -21.68 -8.20 -18.91
N GLU A 519 -22.42 -7.26 -18.33
CA GLU A 519 -23.34 -6.38 -19.04
C GLU A 519 -22.88 -4.93 -18.96
N ARG A 520 -23.01 -4.16 -20.04
CA ARG A 520 -22.64 -2.74 -20.06
C ARG A 520 -23.39 -1.90 -19.01
N SER A 521 -24.62 -2.30 -18.68
CA SER A 521 -25.46 -1.66 -17.65
C SER A 521 -24.79 -1.63 -16.26
N MET A 522 -23.98 -2.62 -15.94
CA MET A 522 -23.26 -2.72 -14.65
C MET A 522 -22.24 -1.59 -14.44
N PHE A 523 -21.72 -1.04 -15.52
CA PHE A 523 -20.67 -0.02 -15.51
C PHE A 523 -21.23 1.41 -15.56
N LYS A 524 -22.55 1.57 -15.65
CA LYS A 524 -23.17 2.89 -15.56
C LYS A 524 -22.90 3.52 -14.20
N VAL A 525 -22.58 4.80 -14.22
CA VAL A 525 -22.31 5.61 -13.03
C VAL A 525 -23.26 6.79 -12.95
N SER A 526 -23.49 7.32 -11.75
CA SER A 526 -24.29 8.54 -11.58
C SER A 526 -23.53 9.77 -12.08
N THR A 527 -24.25 10.84 -12.46
CA THR A 527 -23.66 12.10 -12.92
C THR A 527 -22.66 12.68 -11.89
N GLY A 528 -23.02 12.68 -10.60
CA GLY A 528 -22.14 13.18 -9.55
C GLY A 528 -20.86 12.36 -9.40
N PHE A 529 -20.94 11.02 -9.59
CA PHE A 529 -19.76 10.17 -9.59
C PHE A 529 -18.88 10.44 -10.82
N ALA A 530 -19.48 10.63 -11.99
CA ALA A 530 -18.76 10.98 -13.23
C ALA A 530 -18.04 12.33 -13.11
N ALA A 531 -18.67 13.34 -12.49
CA ALA A 531 -18.02 14.62 -12.19
C ALA A 531 -16.80 14.45 -11.27
N GLY A 532 -16.90 13.59 -10.24
CA GLY A 532 -15.77 13.25 -9.38
C GLY A 532 -14.62 12.57 -10.14
N ILE A 533 -14.92 11.66 -11.08
CA ILE A 533 -13.92 11.05 -11.98
C ILE A 533 -13.20 12.13 -12.77
N LEU A 534 -13.96 13.02 -13.44
CA LEU A 534 -13.38 14.07 -14.27
C LEU A 534 -12.48 15.01 -13.46
N LEU A 535 -12.87 15.34 -12.23
CA LEU A 535 -12.07 16.17 -11.34
C LEU A 535 -10.75 15.48 -10.98
N VAL A 536 -10.78 14.23 -10.53
CA VAL A 536 -9.56 13.47 -10.17
C VAL A 536 -8.64 13.32 -11.37
N MET A 537 -9.18 12.90 -12.52
CA MET A 537 -8.39 12.71 -13.74
C MET A 537 -7.84 14.03 -14.29
N GLY A 538 -8.61 15.12 -14.18
CA GLY A 538 -8.17 16.46 -14.56
C GLY A 538 -7.01 16.95 -13.71
N ILE A 539 -7.05 16.72 -12.39
CA ILE A 539 -5.93 17.05 -11.48
C ILE A 539 -4.68 16.23 -11.84
N ILE A 540 -4.83 14.91 -12.07
CA ILE A 540 -3.70 14.06 -12.47
C ILE A 540 -3.09 14.57 -13.78
N ALA A 541 -3.91 14.85 -14.78
CA ALA A 541 -3.44 15.35 -16.07
C ALA A 541 -2.68 16.69 -15.91
N ALA A 542 -3.22 17.62 -15.11
CA ALA A 542 -2.56 18.90 -14.83
C ALA A 542 -1.20 18.69 -14.14
N LEU A 543 -1.11 17.77 -13.16
CA LEU A 543 0.14 17.46 -12.47
C LEU A 543 1.20 16.88 -13.42
N TYR A 544 0.80 15.97 -14.32
CA TYR A 544 1.72 15.44 -15.33
C TYR A 544 2.15 16.47 -16.38
N ILE A 545 1.28 17.43 -16.74
CA ILE A 545 1.63 18.53 -17.65
C ILE A 545 2.66 19.46 -16.98
N VAL A 546 2.46 19.80 -15.70
CA VAL A 546 3.33 20.73 -14.96
C VAL A 546 4.70 20.14 -14.67
N TYR A 547 4.79 18.82 -14.43
CA TYR A 547 6.02 18.14 -13.99
C TYR A 547 6.53 17.10 -15.01
N TRP A 548 6.19 17.24 -16.27
CA TRP A 548 6.58 16.32 -17.37
C TRP A 548 8.08 15.99 -17.46
#